data_2f9ccef0fd5edec9a4137780316cb321
#
_entry.id   2f9ccef0fd5edec9a4137780316cb321
#
_cell.length_a   1.000
_cell.length_b   1.000
_cell.length_c   1.000
_cell.angle_alpha   90.00
_cell.angle_beta   90.00
_cell.angle_gamma   90.00
#
_symmetry.space_group_name_H-M   'P 1'
#
loop_
_entity.id
_entity.type
_entity.pdbx_description
1 polymer ?
#
loop_
_entity_poly.entity_id
_entity_poly.type
_entity_poly.pdbx_seq_one_letter_code
_entity_poly.pdbx_strand_id
1 'polypeptide(L)'
;AFVPAQVAGEMTSIGTLFAFTLVCAGVLVVRKTMPDVQRAFKTPLVPFVPVAGIVTCLCMMLFLPADTWIRLVLWMLIGLDIYACYGIKHSKLEYMQQHRKGNLSLNMIGITLSVLCVITGLWHQQTVGWEESKVLLIISFVFAFTHLAFYMVRIWKQTTKVF
;
A
#
# COMPACT_ATOMS: atom_id res chain seq x y z
N ALA A 1 14.20 -19.95 -16.60
CA ALA A 1 13.28 -18.98 -16.01
C ALA A 1 13.97 -18.34 -14.80
N PHE A 2 14.02 -17.01 -14.75
CA PHE A 2 14.69 -16.27 -13.65
C PHE A 2 13.87 -16.24 -12.36
N VAL A 3 12.57 -16.48 -12.43
CA VAL A 3 11.66 -16.48 -11.28
C VAL A 3 11.03 -17.87 -11.13
N PRO A 4 11.14 -18.51 -9.94
CA PRO A 4 10.43 -19.75 -9.67
C PRO A 4 8.92 -19.57 -9.82
N ALA A 5 8.23 -20.56 -10.37
CA ALA A 5 6.78 -20.52 -10.62
C ALA A 5 5.98 -20.32 -9.32
N GLN A 6 6.46 -20.88 -8.21
CA GLN A 6 5.85 -20.71 -6.89
C GLN A 6 5.86 -19.23 -6.47
N VAL A 7 7.00 -18.54 -6.59
CA VAL A 7 7.12 -17.12 -6.23
C VAL A 7 6.18 -16.25 -7.09
N ALA A 8 6.09 -16.54 -8.39
CA ALA A 8 5.18 -15.83 -9.27
C ALA A 8 3.70 -16.04 -8.88
N GLY A 9 3.33 -17.27 -8.49
CA GLY A 9 1.99 -17.62 -8.01
C GLY A 9 1.64 -16.88 -6.71
N GLU A 10 2.56 -16.87 -5.75
CA GLU A 10 2.36 -16.16 -4.47
C GLU A 10 2.21 -14.64 -4.65
N MET A 11 3.04 -14.03 -5.50
CA MET A 11 2.93 -12.59 -5.81
C MET A 11 1.61 -12.23 -6.49
N THR A 12 1.16 -13.08 -7.43
CA THR A 12 -0.14 -12.88 -8.10
C THR A 12 -1.28 -13.01 -7.09
N SER A 13 -1.24 -14.02 -6.23
CA SER A 13 -2.27 -14.26 -5.22
C SER A 13 -2.39 -13.11 -4.23
N ILE A 14 -1.30 -12.66 -3.62
CA ILE A 14 -1.34 -11.55 -2.65
C ILE A 14 -1.78 -10.24 -3.30
N GLY A 15 -1.31 -9.96 -4.52
CA GLY A 15 -1.69 -8.76 -5.26
C GLY A 15 -3.18 -8.71 -5.59
N THR A 16 -3.76 -9.82 -6.03
CA THR A 16 -5.20 -9.90 -6.33
C THR A 16 -6.07 -9.83 -5.08
N LEU A 17 -5.71 -10.53 -4.00
CA LEU A 17 -6.43 -10.46 -2.72
C LEU A 17 -6.39 -9.04 -2.14
N PHE A 18 -5.25 -8.38 -2.22
CA PHE A 18 -5.09 -7.00 -1.79
C PHE A 18 -5.94 -6.03 -2.64
N ALA A 19 -5.95 -6.20 -3.98
CA ALA A 19 -6.79 -5.41 -4.87
C ALA A 19 -8.28 -5.56 -4.54
N PHE A 20 -8.76 -6.78 -4.28
CA PHE A 20 -10.14 -7.02 -3.87
C PHE A 20 -10.47 -6.35 -2.52
N THR A 21 -9.54 -6.39 -1.57
CA THR A 21 -9.68 -5.68 -0.30
C THR A 21 -9.87 -4.17 -0.53
N LEU A 22 -9.03 -3.57 -1.39
CA LEU A 22 -9.14 -2.15 -1.73
C LEU A 22 -10.45 -1.80 -2.46
N VAL A 23 -10.90 -2.64 -3.37
CA VAL A 23 -12.19 -2.45 -4.08
C VAL A 23 -13.35 -2.50 -3.08
N CYS A 24 -13.38 -3.47 -2.19
CA CYS A 24 -14.41 -3.56 -1.15
C CYS A 24 -14.40 -2.35 -0.21
N ALA A 25 -13.22 -1.90 0.20
CA ALA A 25 -13.06 -0.68 1.00
C ALA A 25 -13.52 0.56 0.21
N GLY A 26 -13.16 0.65 -1.07
CA GLY A 26 -13.58 1.72 -1.98
C GLY A 26 -15.11 1.82 -2.10
N VAL A 27 -15.81 0.70 -2.19
CA VAL A 27 -17.28 0.67 -2.21
C VAL A 27 -17.85 1.30 -0.93
N LEU A 28 -17.29 0.99 0.24
CA LEU A 28 -17.73 1.56 1.52
C LEU A 28 -17.50 3.08 1.57
N VAL A 29 -16.31 3.53 1.14
CA VAL A 29 -15.95 4.94 1.12
C VAL A 29 -16.86 5.71 0.17
N VAL A 30 -17.01 5.26 -1.09
CA VAL A 30 -17.83 5.93 -2.10
C VAL A 30 -19.31 5.98 -1.71
N ARG A 31 -19.79 4.96 -0.97
CA ARG A 31 -21.17 4.98 -0.44
C ARG A 31 -21.39 6.06 0.61
N LYS A 32 -20.35 6.36 1.43
CA LYS A 32 -20.43 7.41 2.45
C LYS A 32 -20.19 8.81 1.88
N THR A 33 -19.27 8.94 0.93
CA THR A 33 -18.84 10.25 0.42
C THR A 33 -19.72 10.77 -0.72
N MET A 34 -20.30 9.88 -1.52
CA MET A 34 -21.11 10.22 -2.69
C MET A 34 -22.42 9.41 -2.71
N PRO A 35 -23.39 9.67 -1.81
CA PRO A 35 -24.63 8.89 -1.72
C PRO A 35 -25.53 9.08 -2.95
N ASP A 36 -25.54 10.27 -3.56
CA ASP A 36 -26.50 10.69 -4.60
C ASP A 36 -26.07 10.29 -6.04
N VAL A 37 -24.89 9.71 -6.22
CA VAL A 37 -24.43 9.28 -7.55
C VAL A 37 -25.31 8.14 -8.07
N GLN A 38 -25.87 8.32 -9.26
CA GLN A 38 -26.59 7.24 -9.96
C GLN A 38 -25.64 6.12 -10.33
N ARG A 39 -25.92 4.92 -9.84
CA ARG A 39 -25.09 3.70 -10.06
C ARG A 39 -25.89 2.70 -10.87
N ALA A 40 -25.29 2.17 -11.92
CA ALA A 40 -25.88 1.11 -12.74
C ALA A 40 -26.17 -0.16 -11.93
N PHE A 41 -25.33 -0.44 -10.91
CA PHE A 41 -25.50 -1.57 -9.99
C PHE A 41 -25.39 -1.11 -8.53
N LYS A 42 -26.35 -1.51 -7.72
CA LYS A 42 -26.32 -1.27 -6.27
C LYS A 42 -26.00 -2.57 -5.55
N THR A 43 -24.79 -2.67 -4.98
CA THR A 43 -24.40 -3.81 -4.15
C THR A 43 -25.43 -4.04 -3.04
N PRO A 44 -26.01 -5.25 -2.92
CA PRO A 44 -26.98 -5.54 -1.88
C PRO A 44 -26.29 -5.61 -0.50
N LEU A 45 -27.06 -5.48 0.57
CA LEU A 45 -26.63 -5.66 1.95
C LEU A 45 -25.33 -4.89 2.33
N VAL A 46 -25.18 -3.65 1.86
CA VAL A 46 -24.10 -2.78 2.33
C VAL A 46 -24.46 -2.28 3.74
N PRO A 47 -23.56 -2.34 4.72
CA PRO A 47 -22.12 -2.57 4.63
C PRO A 47 -21.65 -4.03 4.76
N PHE A 48 -22.54 -4.98 4.98
CA PHE A 48 -22.16 -6.36 5.34
C PHE A 48 -21.33 -7.07 4.25
N VAL A 49 -21.77 -7.05 2.99
CA VAL A 49 -21.07 -7.75 1.90
C VAL A 49 -19.66 -7.22 1.65
N PRO A 50 -19.40 -5.90 1.55
CA PRO A 50 -18.05 -5.39 1.41
C PRO A 50 -17.16 -5.69 2.62
N VAL A 51 -17.69 -5.62 3.84
CA VAL A 51 -16.92 -5.96 5.05
C VAL A 51 -16.55 -7.44 5.07
N ALA A 52 -17.49 -8.33 4.76
CA ALA A 52 -17.21 -9.75 4.64
C ALA A 52 -16.12 -10.04 3.59
N GLY A 53 -16.18 -9.35 2.43
CA GLY A 53 -15.14 -9.43 1.40
C GLY A 53 -13.76 -9.02 1.90
N ILE A 54 -13.65 -7.90 2.63
CA ILE A 54 -12.40 -7.44 3.25
C ILE A 54 -11.86 -8.50 4.22
N VAL A 55 -12.70 -8.98 5.14
CA VAL A 55 -12.28 -9.96 6.15
C VAL A 55 -11.82 -11.25 5.51
N THR A 56 -12.56 -11.78 4.54
CA THR A 56 -12.20 -13.02 3.83
C THR A 56 -10.87 -12.87 3.09
N CYS A 57 -10.67 -11.79 2.34
CA CYS A 57 -9.41 -11.55 1.63
C CYS A 57 -8.23 -11.41 2.60
N LEU A 58 -8.39 -10.65 3.69
CA LEU A 58 -7.33 -10.50 4.70
C LEU A 58 -7.02 -11.82 5.38
N CYS A 59 -8.04 -12.63 5.74
CA CYS A 59 -7.81 -13.96 6.30
C CYS A 59 -7.00 -14.84 5.35
N MET A 60 -7.34 -14.87 4.06
CA MET A 60 -6.56 -15.62 3.08
C MET A 60 -5.12 -15.12 2.94
N MET A 61 -4.91 -13.79 3.00
CA MET A 61 -3.56 -13.22 2.94
C MET A 61 -2.70 -13.62 4.15
N LEU A 62 -3.29 -13.81 5.34
CA LEU A 62 -2.55 -14.23 6.55
C LEU A 62 -1.91 -15.62 6.42
N PHE A 63 -2.43 -16.49 5.55
CA PHE A 63 -1.85 -17.81 5.29
C PHE A 63 -0.71 -17.80 4.27
N LEU A 64 -0.38 -16.63 3.68
CA LEU A 64 0.76 -16.54 2.76
C LEU A 64 2.08 -16.37 3.53
N PRO A 65 3.21 -16.85 2.96
CA PRO A 65 4.54 -16.71 3.55
C PRO A 65 4.92 -15.23 3.81
N ALA A 66 5.73 -15.00 4.86
CA ALA A 66 6.14 -13.66 5.28
C ALA A 66 6.92 -12.89 4.20
N ASP A 67 7.71 -13.57 3.38
CA ASP A 67 8.47 -12.98 2.27
C ASP A 67 7.55 -12.40 1.17
N THR A 68 6.37 -12.98 0.99
CA THR A 68 5.34 -12.46 0.07
C THR A 68 4.79 -11.13 0.55
N TRP A 69 4.62 -10.94 1.86
CA TRP A 69 4.21 -9.67 2.45
C TRP A 69 5.26 -8.57 2.27
N ILE A 70 6.54 -8.91 2.42
CA ILE A 70 7.63 -7.95 2.18
C ILE A 70 7.60 -7.47 0.73
N ARG A 71 7.43 -8.39 -0.23
CA ARG A 71 7.32 -8.04 -1.65
C ARG A 71 6.12 -7.14 -1.92
N LEU A 72 4.96 -7.42 -1.32
CA LEU A 72 3.77 -6.56 -1.44
C LEU A 72 4.06 -5.14 -0.95
N VAL A 73 4.66 -5.00 0.24
CA VAL A 73 4.98 -3.68 0.81
C VAL A 73 5.98 -2.91 -0.05
N LEU A 74 7.01 -3.60 -0.58
CA LEU A 74 7.99 -2.97 -1.49
C LEU A 74 7.31 -2.44 -2.77
N TRP A 75 6.44 -3.23 -3.40
CA TRP A 75 5.69 -2.80 -4.58
C TRP A 75 4.73 -1.65 -4.27
N MET A 76 4.10 -1.66 -3.11
CA MET A 76 3.26 -0.56 -2.63
C MET A 76 4.05 0.75 -2.49
N LEU A 77 5.27 0.69 -1.94
CA LEU A 77 6.14 1.86 -1.81
C LEU A 77 6.52 2.43 -3.18
N ILE A 78 6.94 1.57 -4.12
CA ILE A 78 7.25 2.01 -5.49
C ILE A 78 6.02 2.67 -6.15
N GLY A 79 4.86 2.03 -6.04
CA GLY A 79 3.62 2.57 -6.60
C GLY A 79 3.23 3.92 -5.97
N LEU A 80 3.42 4.06 -4.67
CA LEU A 80 3.15 5.30 -3.94
C LEU A 80 4.11 6.43 -4.36
N ASP A 81 5.38 6.11 -4.61
CA ASP A 81 6.35 7.09 -5.10
C ASP A 81 6.02 7.59 -6.50
N ILE A 82 5.66 6.67 -7.41
CA ILE A 82 5.22 7.05 -8.75
C ILE A 82 3.98 7.94 -8.65
N TYR A 83 3.02 7.59 -7.81
CA TYR A 83 1.83 8.41 -7.56
C TYR A 83 2.19 9.77 -6.97
N ALA A 84 3.10 9.82 -6.00
CA ALA A 84 3.53 11.04 -5.35
C ALA A 84 4.29 12.00 -6.28
N CYS A 85 5.11 11.46 -7.18
CA CYS A 85 5.92 12.25 -8.10
C CYS A 85 5.13 12.70 -9.34
N TYR A 86 4.31 11.82 -9.87
CA TYR A 86 3.63 12.01 -11.15
C TYR A 86 2.10 12.15 -11.02
N GLY A 87 1.45 11.18 -10.36
CA GLY A 87 -0.02 11.06 -10.35
C GLY A 87 -0.74 12.28 -9.80
N ILE A 88 -0.25 12.87 -8.71
CA ILE A 88 -0.85 14.06 -8.09
C ILE A 88 -0.81 15.28 -9.03
N LYS A 89 0.29 15.44 -9.78
CA LYS A 89 0.47 16.59 -10.68
C LYS A 89 -0.40 16.50 -11.93
N HIS A 90 -0.72 15.29 -12.39
CA HIS A 90 -1.47 15.02 -13.60
C HIS A 90 -2.92 14.61 -13.33
N SER A 91 -3.35 14.60 -12.06
CA SER A 91 -4.73 14.32 -11.70
C SER A 91 -5.63 15.45 -12.18
N LYS A 92 -6.71 15.09 -12.94
CA LYS A 92 -7.75 16.02 -13.40
C LYS A 92 -8.78 16.32 -12.31
N LEU A 93 -8.69 15.71 -11.13
CA LEU A 93 -9.58 15.96 -10.01
C LEU A 93 -9.22 17.31 -9.38
N GLU A 94 -10.00 18.34 -9.63
CA GLU A 94 -9.88 19.68 -9.01
C GLU A 94 -9.83 19.61 -7.48
N TYR A 95 -10.56 18.67 -6.90
CA TYR A 95 -10.55 18.40 -5.47
C TYR A 95 -9.15 18.07 -4.90
N MET A 96 -8.30 17.38 -5.68
CA MET A 96 -6.94 17.04 -5.27
C MET A 96 -5.97 18.23 -5.37
N GLN A 97 -6.24 19.17 -6.23
CA GLN A 97 -5.44 20.40 -6.36
C GLN A 97 -5.72 21.40 -5.23
N GLN A 98 -6.97 21.48 -4.78
CA GLN A 98 -7.42 22.44 -3.78
C GLN A 98 -7.07 22.03 -2.34
N HIS A 99 -6.90 20.74 -2.04
CA HIS A 99 -6.58 20.25 -0.71
C HIS A 99 -5.08 19.95 -0.55
N ARG A 100 -4.30 20.98 -0.26
CA ARG A 100 -2.88 20.87 0.17
C ARG A 100 -2.67 19.90 1.36
N LYS A 101 -3.70 19.61 2.13
CA LYS A 101 -3.74 18.60 3.21
C LYS A 101 -3.56 17.17 2.68
N GLY A 102 -3.98 16.85 1.45
CA GLY A 102 -3.80 15.53 0.85
C GLY A 102 -2.33 15.12 0.66
N ASN A 103 -1.44 16.09 0.49
CA ASN A 103 -0.01 15.82 0.40
C ASN A 103 0.60 15.38 1.74
N LEU A 104 0.08 15.88 2.86
CA LEU A 104 0.55 15.49 4.19
C LEU A 104 0.13 14.06 4.52
N SER A 105 -1.13 13.68 4.28
CA SER A 105 -1.61 12.32 4.50
C SER A 105 -0.88 11.30 3.63
N LEU A 106 -0.56 11.62 2.36
CA LEU A 106 0.23 10.76 1.51
C LEU A 106 1.66 10.54 2.05
N ASN A 107 2.29 11.61 2.55
CA ASN A 107 3.62 11.51 3.15
C ASN A 107 3.59 10.64 4.42
N MET A 108 2.54 10.77 5.25
CA MET A 108 2.35 9.93 6.43
C MET A 108 2.15 8.45 6.05
N ILE A 109 1.37 8.15 5.01
CA ILE A 109 1.20 6.79 4.50
C ILE A 109 2.55 6.22 4.02
N GLY A 110 3.35 7.01 3.28
CA GLY A 110 4.68 6.58 2.84
C GLY A 110 5.63 6.26 4.01
N ILE A 111 5.63 7.09 5.05
CA ILE A 111 6.43 6.85 6.26
C ILE A 111 5.95 5.57 6.98
N THR A 112 4.63 5.40 7.17
CA THR A 112 4.10 4.21 7.83
C THR A 112 4.42 2.93 7.07
N LEU A 113 4.34 2.94 5.74
CA LEU A 113 4.74 1.82 4.90
C LEU A 113 6.24 1.52 4.98
N SER A 114 7.09 2.55 5.05
CA SER A 114 8.54 2.37 5.23
C SER A 114 8.87 1.71 6.58
N VAL A 115 8.20 2.13 7.64
CA VAL A 115 8.33 1.49 8.97
C VAL A 115 7.81 0.06 8.95
N LEU A 116 6.68 -0.20 8.30
CA LEU A 116 6.11 -1.53 8.15
C LEU A 116 7.07 -2.46 7.38
N CYS A 117 7.75 -1.95 6.35
CA CYS A 117 8.76 -2.69 5.61
C CYS A 117 9.93 -3.15 6.50
N VAL A 118 10.38 -2.30 7.42
CA VAL A 118 11.42 -2.67 8.40
C VAL A 118 10.90 -3.74 9.36
N ILE A 119 9.70 -3.57 9.90
CA ILE A 119 9.09 -4.53 10.84
C ILE A 119 8.92 -5.91 10.18
N THR A 120 8.40 -5.96 8.97
CA THR A 120 8.23 -7.22 8.23
C THR A 120 9.56 -7.88 7.90
N GLY A 121 10.60 -7.09 7.56
CA GLY A 121 11.95 -7.61 7.34
C GLY A 121 12.56 -8.24 8.60
N LEU A 122 12.42 -7.59 9.75
CA LEU A 122 12.87 -8.12 11.04
C LEU A 122 12.10 -9.37 11.45
N TRP A 123 10.81 -9.39 11.23
CA TRP A 123 9.98 -10.56 11.52
C TRP A 123 10.37 -11.76 10.65
N HIS A 124 10.62 -11.53 9.37
CA HIS A 124 11.09 -12.56 8.46
C HIS A 124 12.44 -13.16 8.92
N GLN A 125 13.36 -12.33 9.40
CA GLN A 125 14.63 -12.80 9.96
C GLN A 125 14.44 -13.75 11.14
N GLN A 126 13.46 -13.48 12.01
CA GLN A 126 13.19 -14.35 13.16
C GLN A 126 12.57 -15.69 12.77
N THR A 127 11.82 -15.73 11.67
CA THR A 127 11.10 -16.95 11.23
C THR A 127 11.94 -17.88 10.39
N VAL A 128 12.83 -17.36 9.54
CA VAL A 128 13.57 -18.14 8.51
C VAL A 128 15.05 -18.29 8.86
N GLY A 129 15.57 -17.44 9.74
CA GLY A 129 16.98 -17.44 10.13
C GLY A 129 17.85 -16.47 9.31
N TRP A 130 19.08 -16.22 9.84
CA TRP A 130 19.96 -15.16 9.33
C TRP A 130 20.48 -15.42 7.92
N GLU A 131 20.89 -16.65 7.61
CA GLU A 131 21.58 -16.95 6.35
C GLU A 131 20.64 -16.82 5.11
N GLU A 132 19.39 -17.22 5.24
CA GLU A 132 18.43 -17.16 4.14
C GLU A 132 17.77 -15.79 4.01
N SER A 133 17.60 -15.07 5.12
CA SER A 133 16.89 -13.79 5.16
C SER A 133 17.75 -12.56 4.90
N LYS A 134 19.09 -12.66 5.03
CA LYS A 134 20.01 -11.49 5.03
C LYS A 134 19.90 -10.62 3.77
N VAL A 135 19.78 -11.20 2.58
CA VAL A 135 19.68 -10.44 1.33
C VAL A 135 18.38 -9.64 1.28
N LEU A 136 17.27 -10.29 1.59
CA LEU A 136 15.94 -9.67 1.57
C LEU A 136 15.82 -8.60 2.67
N LEU A 137 16.46 -8.83 3.81
CA LEU A 137 16.53 -7.89 4.92
C LEU A 137 17.35 -6.65 4.56
N ILE A 138 18.53 -6.82 3.94
CA ILE A 138 19.35 -5.69 3.47
C ILE A 138 18.57 -4.87 2.45
N ILE A 139 17.92 -5.51 1.49
CA ILE A 139 17.09 -4.83 0.49
C ILE A 139 15.97 -4.05 1.16
N SER A 140 15.25 -4.64 2.11
CA SER A 140 14.15 -3.98 2.82
C SER A 140 14.63 -2.78 3.64
N PHE A 141 15.79 -2.87 4.31
CA PHE A 141 16.37 -1.75 5.06
C PHE A 141 16.83 -0.61 4.14
N VAL A 142 17.58 -0.91 3.08
CA VAL A 142 18.04 0.09 2.12
C VAL A 142 16.84 0.81 1.49
N PHE A 143 15.83 0.04 1.11
CA PHE A 143 14.61 0.58 0.50
C PHE A 143 13.82 1.44 1.48
N ALA A 144 13.59 0.95 2.71
CA ALA A 144 12.89 1.71 3.74
C ALA A 144 13.63 3.01 4.11
N PHE A 145 14.95 2.97 4.21
CA PHE A 145 15.76 4.15 4.54
C PHE A 145 15.71 5.21 3.43
N THR A 146 15.84 4.79 2.17
CA THR A 146 15.75 5.72 1.02
C THR A 146 14.36 6.37 0.92
N HIS A 147 13.29 5.62 1.17
CA HIS A 147 11.92 6.12 1.17
C HIS A 147 11.64 7.04 2.34
N LEU A 148 12.12 6.69 3.53
CA LEU A 148 11.99 7.55 4.71
C LEU A 148 12.68 8.90 4.47
N ALA A 149 13.90 8.89 3.93
CA ALA A 149 14.62 10.10 3.58
C ALA A 149 13.87 10.94 2.52
N PHE A 150 13.32 10.29 1.49
CA PHE A 150 12.54 10.96 0.46
C PHE A 150 11.30 11.67 1.04
N TYR A 151 10.53 10.99 1.88
CA TYR A 151 9.34 11.59 2.49
C TYR A 151 9.67 12.68 3.51
N MET A 152 10.76 12.53 4.28
CA MET A 152 11.23 13.57 5.20
C MET A 152 11.66 14.84 4.47
N VAL A 153 12.43 14.71 3.39
CA VAL A 153 12.81 15.86 2.55
C VAL A 153 11.58 16.51 1.90
N ARG A 154 10.60 15.72 1.50
CA ARG A 154 9.36 16.22 0.92
C ARG A 154 8.53 17.01 1.93
N ILE A 155 8.40 16.52 3.16
CA ILE A 155 7.73 17.24 4.26
C ILE A 155 8.46 18.55 4.55
N TRP A 156 9.79 18.51 4.68
CA TRP A 156 10.59 19.70 4.94
C TRP A 156 10.39 20.78 3.87
N LYS A 157 10.44 20.41 2.58
CA LYS A 157 10.17 21.35 1.48
C LYS A 157 8.73 21.89 1.48
N GLN A 158 7.77 21.18 2.04
CA GLN A 158 6.40 21.68 2.18
C GLN A 158 6.30 22.69 3.32
N THR A 159 6.98 22.44 4.44
CA THR A 159 6.99 23.32 5.60
C THR A 159 7.72 24.64 5.29
N THR A 160 8.85 24.58 4.59
CA THR A 160 9.62 25.78 4.21
C THR A 160 8.95 26.68 3.15
N LYS A 161 7.93 26.20 2.45
CA LYS A 161 7.13 27.00 1.50
C LYS A 161 5.95 27.73 2.16
N VAL A 162 5.72 27.50 3.43
CA VAL A 162 4.62 28.12 4.19
C VAL A 162 5.10 29.36 4.96
N PHE A 163 6.41 29.52 5.11
CA PHE A 163 7.10 30.70 5.60
C PHE A 163 7.72 31.47 4.45
#